data_39c8f23162826c85d00dfc26bdd03142
#
_entry.id   39c8f23162826c85d00dfc26bdd03142
#
_cell.length_a   1.000
_cell.length_b   1.000
_cell.length_c   1.000
_cell.angle_alpha   90.00
_cell.angle_beta   90.00
_cell.angle_gamma   90.00
#
_symmetry.space_group_name_H-M   'P 1'
#
loop_
_entity.id
_entity.type
_entity.pdbx_description
1 polymer ?
#
loop_
_entity_poly.entity_id
_entity_poly.type
_entity_poly.pdbx_seq_one_letter_code
_entity_poly.pdbx_strand_id
1 'polypeptide(L)'
;REKLEFEMNAANDNPLIFDEDDETLVISGGNFHGQPVALALDHLKLGVSELANVAERRLERLINPQLNGDLPAFLSPEPGLQSGAMIMQYAAASLGSENKTLAHPASVDSIPSSANQEDHVSMGTIASRHGYQMIENTRRVIAIECVIALQAVELKGVDKLSPKTREKYEEYRKIVPSINQDRQFHKDIEAVAQYLKDDAYHRA
;
A
#
# COMPACT_ATOMS: atom_id res chain seq x y z
N ARG A 1 -1.18 11.83 -9.92
CA ARG A 1 -2.06 11.52 -11.01
C ARG A 1 -1.75 12.42 -12.21
N GLU A 2 -1.92 13.74 -12.08
CA GLU A 2 -1.72 14.74 -13.16
C GLU A 2 -0.41 14.56 -13.92
N LYS A 3 0.72 14.35 -13.25
CA LYS A 3 2.02 14.14 -13.89
C LYS A 3 2.04 12.91 -14.79
N LEU A 4 1.47 11.81 -14.33
CA LEU A 4 1.40 10.57 -15.12
C LEU A 4 0.47 10.73 -16.32
N GLU A 5 -0.70 11.35 -16.13
CA GLU A 5 -1.65 11.65 -17.21
C GLU A 5 -1.05 12.56 -18.26
N PHE A 6 -0.27 13.56 -17.83
CA PHE A 6 0.45 14.44 -18.74
C PHE A 6 1.47 13.67 -19.58
N GLU A 7 2.36 12.89 -18.95
CA GLU A 7 3.40 12.11 -19.65
C GLU A 7 2.80 11.03 -20.58
N MET A 8 1.68 10.42 -20.19
CA MET A 8 0.99 9.43 -21.04
C MET A 8 0.40 10.04 -22.32
N ASN A 9 0.17 11.34 -22.37
CA ASN A 9 -0.41 12.06 -23.52
C ASN A 9 0.60 13.00 -24.19
N ALA A 10 1.85 13.03 -23.75
CA ALA A 10 2.90 13.84 -24.33
C ALA A 10 3.63 13.11 -25.45
N ALA A 11 4.10 13.87 -26.43
CA ALA A 11 5.11 13.40 -27.38
C ALA A 11 6.48 13.49 -26.70
N ASN A 12 7.10 12.36 -26.41
CA ASN A 12 8.30 12.29 -25.57
C ASN A 12 9.41 11.38 -26.12
N ASP A 13 9.39 11.08 -27.43
CA ASP A 13 10.44 10.32 -28.10
C ASP A 13 11.62 11.23 -28.49
N ASN A 14 12.67 10.65 -29.05
CA ASN A 14 13.85 11.36 -29.54
C ASN A 14 14.36 10.74 -30.86
N PRO A 15 14.46 11.54 -31.97
CA PRO A 15 13.99 12.93 -32.07
C PRO A 15 12.49 13.05 -32.24
N LEU A 16 11.92 14.19 -31.82
CA LEU A 16 10.54 14.57 -32.16
C LEU A 16 10.55 15.21 -33.56
N ILE A 17 9.63 14.78 -34.40
CA ILE A 17 9.46 15.26 -35.75
C ILE A 17 8.07 15.86 -35.91
N PHE A 18 8.04 17.13 -36.30
CA PHE A 18 6.82 17.87 -36.55
C PHE A 18 6.79 18.38 -37.99
N ASP A 19 5.73 18.10 -38.73
CA ASP A 19 5.51 18.62 -40.06
C ASP A 19 4.42 19.71 -39.96
N GLU A 20 4.84 20.96 -40.09
CA GLU A 20 3.98 22.14 -40.06
C GLU A 20 4.29 23.05 -41.29
N ASP A 21 3.26 23.45 -42.02
CA ASP A 21 3.33 24.45 -43.09
C ASP A 21 4.47 24.25 -44.13
N ASP A 22 4.64 23.04 -44.66
CA ASP A 22 5.68 22.63 -45.60
C ASP A 22 7.11 22.62 -45.02
N GLU A 23 7.29 22.81 -43.72
CA GLU A 23 8.55 22.68 -43.03
C GLU A 23 8.54 21.47 -42.06
N THR A 24 9.65 20.70 -42.07
CA THR A 24 9.86 19.61 -41.09
C THR A 24 10.78 20.12 -40.00
N LEU A 25 10.23 20.22 -38.78
CA LEU A 25 10.97 20.57 -37.56
C LEU A 25 11.42 19.30 -36.86
N VAL A 26 12.72 19.18 -36.61
CA VAL A 26 13.32 18.06 -35.86
C VAL A 26 13.88 18.58 -34.55
N ILE A 27 13.34 18.07 -33.43
CA ILE A 27 13.73 18.49 -32.08
C ILE A 27 14.32 17.30 -31.34
N SER A 28 15.55 17.45 -30.84
CA SER A 28 16.15 16.48 -29.93
C SER A 28 15.79 16.82 -28.49
N GLY A 29 15.46 15.79 -27.68
CA GLY A 29 15.09 15.96 -26.28
C GLY A 29 15.35 14.71 -25.48
N GLY A 30 15.38 14.82 -24.15
CA GLY A 30 15.63 13.74 -23.21
C GLY A 30 14.40 13.29 -22.39
N ASN A 31 13.20 13.77 -22.70
CA ASN A 31 12.02 13.47 -21.90
C ASN A 31 11.56 12.00 -21.98
N PHE A 32 11.98 11.29 -23.03
CA PHE A 32 11.74 9.85 -23.20
C PHE A 32 12.33 8.99 -22.06
N HIS A 33 13.33 9.47 -21.31
CA HIS A 33 13.86 8.80 -20.14
C HIS A 33 12.86 8.70 -19.00
N GLY A 34 11.84 9.56 -18.93
CA GLY A 34 10.74 9.49 -17.98
C GLY A 34 11.11 9.87 -16.54
N GLN A 35 12.10 10.75 -16.34
CA GLN A 35 12.46 11.23 -15.00
C GLN A 35 11.30 11.87 -14.23
N PRO A 36 10.37 12.65 -14.83
CA PRO A 36 9.19 13.16 -14.15
C PRO A 36 8.29 12.05 -13.60
N VAL A 37 8.18 10.93 -14.32
CA VAL A 37 7.42 9.74 -13.90
C VAL A 37 8.11 9.06 -12.71
N ALA A 38 9.43 8.86 -12.79
CA ALA A 38 10.21 8.27 -11.70
C ALA A 38 10.07 9.06 -10.39
N LEU A 39 10.22 10.39 -10.47
CA LEU A 39 10.05 11.28 -9.31
C LEU A 39 8.63 11.24 -8.73
N ALA A 40 7.61 11.22 -9.58
CA ALA A 40 6.22 11.15 -9.13
C ALA A 40 5.90 9.82 -8.42
N LEU A 41 6.45 8.70 -8.92
CA LEU A 41 6.30 7.37 -8.32
C LEU A 41 7.07 7.25 -7.01
N ASP A 42 8.27 7.79 -6.92
CA ASP A 42 9.03 7.82 -5.68
C ASP A 42 8.34 8.67 -4.61
N HIS A 43 7.77 9.81 -4.97
CA HIS A 43 6.94 10.59 -4.06
C HIS A 43 5.72 9.80 -3.56
N LEU A 44 5.04 9.08 -4.45
CA LEU A 44 3.93 8.18 -4.07
C LEU A 44 4.38 7.12 -3.06
N LYS A 45 5.55 6.52 -3.25
CA LYS A 45 6.09 5.51 -2.34
C LYS A 45 6.26 6.03 -0.90
N LEU A 46 6.70 7.28 -0.74
CA LEU A 46 6.82 7.90 0.58
C LEU A 46 5.46 7.96 1.30
N GLY A 47 4.41 8.42 0.62
CA GLY A 47 3.07 8.47 1.18
C GLY A 47 2.49 7.09 1.51
N VAL A 48 2.70 6.11 0.63
CA VAL A 48 2.26 4.71 0.85
C VAL A 48 2.98 4.08 2.04
N SER A 49 4.28 4.36 2.21
CA SER A 49 5.05 3.88 3.37
C SER A 49 4.46 4.38 4.69
N GLU A 50 4.08 5.66 4.75
CA GLU A 50 3.49 6.26 5.94
C GLU A 50 2.14 5.62 6.30
N LEU A 51 1.29 5.33 5.31
CA LEU A 51 0.02 4.64 5.54
C LEU A 51 0.22 3.27 6.21
N ALA A 52 1.19 2.50 5.75
CA ALA A 52 1.51 1.21 6.34
C ALA A 52 2.02 1.35 7.79
N ASN A 53 2.90 2.33 8.04
CA ASN A 53 3.43 2.58 9.37
C ASN A 53 2.33 2.96 10.37
N VAL A 54 1.43 3.86 9.99
CA VAL A 54 0.32 4.30 10.85
C VAL A 54 -0.65 3.16 11.12
N ALA A 55 -0.98 2.35 10.12
CA ALA A 55 -1.86 1.20 10.28
C ALA A 55 -1.26 0.16 11.25
N GLU A 56 0.03 -0.13 11.11
CA GLU A 56 0.73 -1.05 12.02
C GLU A 56 0.75 -0.51 13.46
N ARG A 57 0.98 0.78 13.67
CA ARG A 57 0.94 1.38 15.02
C ARG A 57 -0.47 1.36 15.64
N ARG A 58 -1.52 1.49 14.84
CA ARG A 58 -2.91 1.41 15.34
C ARG A 58 -3.29 -0.02 15.74
N LEU A 59 -2.93 -1.01 14.94
CA LEU A 59 -3.20 -2.41 15.28
C LEU A 59 -2.40 -2.86 16.52
N GLU A 60 -1.14 -2.45 16.64
CA GLU A 60 -0.32 -2.71 17.82
C GLU A 60 -0.99 -2.20 19.10
N ARG A 61 -1.50 -0.96 19.05
CA ARG A 61 -2.19 -0.37 20.18
C ARG A 61 -3.43 -1.17 20.63
N LEU A 62 -4.12 -1.83 19.71
CA LEU A 62 -5.30 -2.65 20.04
C LEU A 62 -4.94 -3.97 20.73
N ILE A 63 -3.80 -4.57 20.37
CA ILE A 63 -3.42 -5.90 20.86
C ILE A 63 -2.46 -5.86 22.05
N ASN A 64 -1.77 -4.74 22.27
CA ASN A 64 -0.81 -4.59 23.36
C ASN A 64 -1.53 -4.36 24.70
N PRO A 65 -1.42 -5.27 25.68
CA PRO A 65 -2.15 -5.15 26.96
C PRO A 65 -1.76 -3.92 27.78
N GLN A 66 -0.63 -3.29 27.50
CA GLN A 66 -0.21 -2.04 28.15
C GLN A 66 -0.90 -0.80 27.56
N LEU A 67 -1.52 -0.90 26.38
CA LEU A 67 -2.06 0.23 25.63
C LEU A 67 -3.53 0.09 25.27
N ASN A 68 -4.09 -1.13 25.31
CA ASN A 68 -5.43 -1.45 24.80
C ASN A 68 -6.57 -1.25 25.82
N GLY A 69 -6.25 -0.76 27.02
CA GLY A 69 -7.22 -0.61 28.10
C GLY A 69 -7.66 -1.97 28.68
N ASP A 70 -8.96 -2.27 28.66
CA ASP A 70 -9.51 -3.48 29.27
C ASP A 70 -9.61 -4.67 28.30
N LEU A 71 -9.04 -4.59 27.12
CA LEU A 71 -9.07 -5.70 26.17
C LEU A 71 -8.08 -6.79 26.58
N PRO A 72 -8.37 -8.08 26.32
CA PRO A 72 -7.43 -9.13 26.59
C PRO A 72 -6.16 -8.99 25.73
N ALA A 73 -5.04 -9.49 26.25
CA ALA A 73 -3.77 -9.50 25.53
C ALA A 73 -3.93 -10.16 24.15
N PHE A 74 -3.45 -9.51 23.11
CA PHE A 74 -3.56 -9.96 21.72
C PHE A 74 -4.99 -10.23 21.24
N LEU A 75 -5.99 -9.70 21.91
CA LEU A 75 -7.43 -9.97 21.69
C LEU A 75 -7.75 -11.48 21.69
N SER A 76 -6.96 -12.25 22.43
CA SER A 76 -7.11 -13.70 22.53
C SER A 76 -8.36 -14.05 23.36
N PRO A 77 -9.19 -15.02 22.93
CA PRO A 77 -10.29 -15.53 23.74
C PRO A 77 -9.81 -16.20 25.04
N GLU A 78 -8.65 -16.85 24.99
CA GLU A 78 -8.03 -17.55 26.11
C GLU A 78 -6.54 -17.18 26.20
N PRO A 79 -6.21 -16.01 26.81
CA PRO A 79 -4.83 -15.57 26.94
C PRO A 79 -3.96 -16.58 27.69
N GLY A 80 -2.78 -16.89 27.12
CA GLY A 80 -1.86 -17.88 27.64
C GLY A 80 -2.03 -19.29 27.08
N LEU A 81 -3.22 -19.62 26.54
CA LEU A 81 -3.46 -20.87 25.82
C LEU A 81 -3.47 -20.66 24.30
N GLN A 82 -4.05 -19.57 23.85
CA GLN A 82 -4.15 -19.17 22.44
C GLN A 82 -3.35 -17.90 22.18
N SER A 83 -2.76 -17.80 20.98
CA SER A 83 -1.93 -16.66 20.57
C SER A 83 -2.76 -15.44 20.14
N GLY A 84 -3.97 -15.64 19.66
CA GLY A 84 -4.83 -14.56 19.15
C GLY A 84 -4.17 -13.79 18.01
N ALA A 85 -4.25 -12.47 18.05
CA ALA A 85 -3.73 -11.58 17.01
C ALA A 85 -2.20 -11.37 17.03
N MET A 86 -1.45 -12.01 17.92
CA MET A 86 -0.02 -11.76 18.11
C MET A 86 0.77 -11.90 16.79
N ILE A 87 0.63 -13.02 16.09
CA ILE A 87 1.38 -13.30 14.86
C ILE A 87 0.95 -12.37 13.69
N MET A 88 -0.27 -11.88 13.69
CA MET A 88 -0.74 -10.91 12.70
C MET A 88 0.06 -9.60 12.78
N GLN A 89 0.46 -9.16 13.98
CA GLN A 89 1.33 -8.00 14.14
C GLN A 89 2.71 -8.25 13.54
N TYR A 90 3.32 -9.43 13.75
CA TYR A 90 4.60 -9.76 13.13
C TYR A 90 4.53 -9.65 11.61
N ALA A 91 3.45 -10.14 11.00
CA ALA A 91 3.25 -10.02 9.56
C ALA A 91 3.13 -8.55 9.12
N ALA A 92 2.35 -7.74 9.83
CA ALA A 92 2.21 -6.31 9.53
C ALA A 92 3.54 -5.55 9.68
N ALA A 93 4.29 -5.83 10.75
CA ALA A 93 5.60 -5.24 11.00
C ALA A 93 6.63 -5.62 9.92
N SER A 94 6.62 -6.88 9.48
CA SER A 94 7.48 -7.35 8.39
C SER A 94 7.20 -6.60 7.08
N LEU A 95 5.93 -6.49 6.67
CA LEU A 95 5.51 -5.78 5.47
C LEU A 95 5.83 -4.28 5.55
N GLY A 96 5.61 -3.65 6.71
CA GLY A 96 5.98 -2.25 6.95
C GLY A 96 7.49 -2.02 6.89
N SER A 97 8.28 -2.98 7.40
CA SER A 97 9.75 -2.92 7.33
C SER A 97 10.26 -3.11 5.90
N GLU A 98 9.69 -4.01 5.11
CA GLU A 98 10.01 -4.16 3.69
C GLU A 98 9.70 -2.88 2.91
N ASN A 99 8.56 -2.24 3.18
CA ASN A 99 8.20 -0.97 2.55
C ASN A 99 9.25 0.12 2.75
N LYS A 100 9.95 0.17 3.89
CA LYS A 100 11.05 1.13 4.11
C LYS A 100 12.19 0.93 3.11
N THR A 101 12.53 -0.32 2.83
CA THR A 101 13.57 -0.65 1.83
C THR A 101 13.11 -0.27 0.43
N LEU A 102 11.87 -0.60 0.06
CA LEU A 102 11.29 -0.29 -1.23
C LEU A 102 11.04 1.22 -1.44
N ALA A 103 10.87 1.98 -0.35
CA ALA A 103 10.67 3.43 -0.38
C ALA A 103 11.94 4.20 -0.78
N HIS A 104 13.13 3.58 -0.75
CA HIS A 104 14.33 4.23 -1.25
C HIS A 104 14.10 4.72 -2.68
N PRO A 105 14.33 6.02 -2.99
CA PRO A 105 14.05 6.56 -4.30
C PRO A 105 14.90 5.90 -5.39
N ALA A 106 14.27 5.39 -6.44
CA ALA A 106 14.98 4.89 -7.62
C ALA A 106 15.46 6.04 -8.52
N SER A 107 14.76 7.17 -8.48
CA SER A 107 15.08 8.36 -9.27
C SER A 107 16.38 9.07 -8.87
N VAL A 108 17.03 8.67 -7.77
CA VAL A 108 18.36 9.18 -7.38
C VAL A 108 19.50 8.46 -8.09
N ASP A 109 19.21 7.37 -8.81
CA ASP A 109 20.18 6.54 -9.52
C ASP A 109 20.13 6.79 -11.01
N SER A 110 21.28 6.69 -11.66
CA SER A 110 21.44 6.74 -13.10
C SER A 110 22.69 5.99 -13.52
N ILE A 111 22.55 5.05 -14.47
CA ILE A 111 23.67 4.26 -14.98
C ILE A 111 23.74 4.44 -16.48
N PRO A 112 24.77 5.10 -17.02
CA PRO A 112 24.96 5.22 -18.47
C PRO A 112 24.99 3.88 -19.16
N SER A 113 24.40 3.80 -20.36
CA SER A 113 24.30 2.57 -21.14
C SER A 113 24.55 2.85 -22.65
N SER A 114 24.49 1.81 -23.49
CA SER A 114 24.70 1.94 -24.94
C SER A 114 25.99 2.70 -25.31
N ALA A 115 27.11 2.35 -24.66
CA ALA A 115 28.41 3.03 -24.83
C ALA A 115 28.33 4.55 -24.56
N ASN A 116 27.59 4.97 -23.55
CA ASN A 116 27.30 6.36 -23.17
C ASN A 116 26.39 7.12 -24.14
N GLN A 117 25.72 6.47 -25.05
CA GLN A 117 24.66 7.08 -25.86
C GLN A 117 23.53 7.55 -24.92
N GLU A 118 23.16 6.68 -23.95
CA GLU A 118 22.24 6.99 -22.88
C GLU A 118 23.07 7.44 -21.66
N ASP A 119 23.30 8.71 -21.52
CA ASP A 119 24.14 9.30 -20.47
C ASP A 119 23.34 9.56 -19.16
N HIS A 120 22.01 9.59 -19.26
CA HIS A 120 21.08 9.66 -18.13
C HIS A 120 19.94 8.65 -18.31
N VAL A 121 19.68 7.85 -17.26
CA VAL A 121 18.58 6.87 -17.21
C VAL A 121 17.81 7.06 -15.91
N SER A 122 16.47 7.18 -15.98
CA SER A 122 15.64 7.62 -14.87
C SER A 122 15.36 6.57 -13.79
N MET A 123 15.58 5.30 -14.04
CA MET A 123 15.17 4.16 -13.20
C MET A 123 13.65 4.13 -12.89
N GLY A 124 12.81 4.74 -13.74
CA GLY A 124 11.36 4.84 -13.55
C GLY A 124 10.64 3.50 -13.46
N THR A 125 11.11 2.49 -14.19
CA THR A 125 10.60 1.11 -14.12
C THR A 125 10.82 0.49 -12.74
N ILE A 126 11.96 0.76 -12.10
CA ILE A 126 12.26 0.31 -10.73
C ILE A 126 11.31 1.01 -9.75
N ALA A 127 11.16 2.34 -9.86
CA ALA A 127 10.21 3.11 -9.05
C ALA A 127 8.80 2.54 -9.14
N SER A 128 8.34 2.19 -10.34
CA SER A 128 7.02 1.59 -10.60
C SER A 128 6.86 0.22 -9.92
N ARG A 129 7.82 -0.68 -10.11
CA ARG A 129 7.76 -2.03 -9.50
C ARG A 129 7.76 -1.97 -7.97
N HIS A 130 8.63 -1.14 -7.39
CA HIS A 130 8.67 -0.94 -5.94
C HIS A 130 7.36 -0.32 -5.44
N GLY A 131 6.82 0.69 -6.12
CA GLY A 131 5.54 1.30 -5.78
C GLY A 131 4.38 0.29 -5.79
N TYR A 132 4.31 -0.56 -6.82
CA TYR A 132 3.31 -1.62 -6.90
C TYR A 132 3.41 -2.59 -5.72
N GLN A 133 4.62 -3.09 -5.41
CA GLN A 133 4.85 -4.00 -4.28
C GLN A 133 4.46 -3.35 -2.94
N MET A 134 4.81 -2.08 -2.76
CA MET A 134 4.46 -1.33 -1.54
C MET A 134 2.94 -1.15 -1.38
N ILE A 135 2.21 -0.95 -2.46
CA ILE A 135 0.73 -0.88 -2.43
C ILE A 135 0.15 -2.22 -1.99
N GLU A 136 0.64 -3.34 -2.52
CA GLU A 136 0.19 -4.67 -2.14
C GLU A 136 0.52 -4.99 -0.67
N ASN A 137 1.72 -4.64 -0.20
CA ASN A 137 2.11 -4.79 1.19
C ASN A 137 1.22 -3.94 2.12
N THR A 138 1.03 -2.66 1.78
CA THR A 138 0.22 -1.73 2.58
C THR A 138 -1.23 -2.17 2.65
N ARG A 139 -1.80 -2.69 1.56
CA ARG A 139 -3.16 -3.25 1.55
C ARG A 139 -3.30 -4.41 2.53
N ARG A 140 -2.30 -5.29 2.62
CA ARG A 140 -2.28 -6.38 3.60
C ARG A 140 -2.14 -5.87 5.04
N VAL A 141 -1.33 -4.86 5.29
CA VAL A 141 -1.22 -4.23 6.61
C VAL A 141 -2.57 -3.64 7.04
N ILE A 142 -3.27 -2.94 6.14
CA ILE A 142 -4.62 -2.41 6.40
C ILE A 142 -5.62 -3.54 6.59
N ALA A 143 -5.53 -4.63 5.84
CA ALA A 143 -6.39 -5.79 6.02
C ALA A 143 -6.19 -6.43 7.40
N ILE A 144 -4.95 -6.56 7.86
CA ILE A 144 -4.62 -7.03 9.21
C ILE A 144 -5.22 -6.08 10.27
N GLU A 145 -5.08 -4.79 10.09
CA GLU A 145 -5.70 -3.80 10.97
C GLU A 145 -7.22 -3.97 11.03
N CYS A 146 -7.88 -4.16 9.89
CA CYS A 146 -9.32 -4.41 9.82
C CYS A 146 -9.71 -5.67 10.60
N VAL A 147 -9.04 -6.79 10.41
CA VAL A 147 -9.31 -8.05 11.11
C VAL A 147 -9.19 -7.87 12.63
N ILE A 148 -8.13 -7.20 13.09
CA ILE A 148 -7.88 -6.91 14.50
C ILE A 148 -8.92 -5.95 15.06
N ALA A 149 -9.26 -4.88 14.32
CA ALA A 149 -10.27 -3.92 14.74
C ALA A 149 -11.66 -4.52 14.87
N LEU A 150 -12.06 -5.43 13.98
CA LEU A 150 -13.32 -6.16 14.08
C LEU A 150 -13.40 -6.96 15.39
N GLN A 151 -12.33 -7.62 15.77
CA GLN A 151 -12.27 -8.38 17.03
C GLN A 151 -12.31 -7.46 18.25
N ALA A 152 -11.58 -6.34 18.22
CA ALA A 152 -11.60 -5.37 19.30
C ALA A 152 -12.99 -4.74 19.50
N VAL A 153 -13.70 -4.43 18.41
CA VAL A 153 -15.08 -3.91 18.44
C VAL A 153 -16.03 -4.93 19.06
N GLU A 154 -15.92 -6.20 18.69
CA GLU A 154 -16.75 -7.26 19.24
C GLU A 154 -16.57 -7.39 20.76
N LEU A 155 -15.32 -7.38 21.24
CA LEU A 155 -14.99 -7.44 22.66
C LEU A 155 -15.44 -6.19 23.45
N LYS A 156 -15.44 -5.00 22.82
CA LYS A 156 -15.89 -3.74 23.43
C LYS A 156 -17.40 -3.50 23.40
N GLY A 157 -18.13 -4.21 22.54
CA GLY A 157 -19.57 -4.12 22.34
C GLY A 157 -19.98 -3.43 21.05
N VAL A 158 -20.56 -4.19 20.14
CA VAL A 158 -21.06 -3.75 18.83
C VAL A 158 -22.21 -2.73 18.96
N ASP A 159 -22.94 -2.77 20.06
CA ASP A 159 -24.03 -1.84 20.41
C ASP A 159 -23.56 -0.39 20.53
N LYS A 160 -22.27 -0.16 20.82
CA LYS A 160 -21.65 1.17 20.94
C LYS A 160 -21.30 1.82 19.61
N LEU A 161 -21.43 1.10 18.50
CA LEU A 161 -21.13 1.62 17.18
C LEU A 161 -22.23 2.59 16.69
N SER A 162 -21.81 3.64 15.98
CA SER A 162 -22.74 4.46 15.20
C SER A 162 -23.42 3.62 14.11
N PRO A 163 -24.60 4.01 13.60
CA PRO A 163 -25.28 3.25 12.54
C PRO A 163 -24.39 2.98 11.33
N LYS A 164 -23.68 3.99 10.84
CA LYS A 164 -22.79 3.88 9.66
C LYS A 164 -21.59 2.94 9.93
N THR A 165 -21.01 2.99 11.12
CA THR A 165 -19.88 2.12 11.46
C THR A 165 -20.35 0.67 11.68
N ARG A 166 -21.57 0.50 12.23
CA ARG A 166 -22.20 -0.81 12.38
C ARG A 166 -22.43 -1.48 11.01
N GLU A 167 -22.96 -0.74 10.04
CA GLU A 167 -23.14 -1.23 8.67
C GLU A 167 -21.83 -1.78 8.10
N LYS A 168 -20.72 -1.02 8.24
CA LYS A 168 -19.39 -1.47 7.82
C LYS A 168 -18.89 -2.68 8.61
N TYR A 169 -19.10 -2.70 9.92
CA TYR A 169 -18.77 -3.86 10.74
C TYR A 169 -19.49 -5.13 10.24
N GLU A 170 -20.79 -5.05 9.99
CA GLU A 170 -21.60 -6.17 9.50
C GLU A 170 -21.17 -6.63 8.09
N GLU A 171 -20.78 -5.69 7.23
CA GLU A 171 -20.24 -5.97 5.91
C GLU A 171 -18.93 -6.79 6.00
N TYR A 172 -17.97 -6.34 6.79
CA TYR A 172 -16.71 -7.05 6.99
C TYR A 172 -16.88 -8.40 7.72
N ARG A 173 -17.86 -8.52 8.62
CA ARG A 173 -18.15 -9.79 9.31
C ARG A 173 -18.72 -10.88 8.39
N LYS A 174 -19.25 -10.52 7.23
CA LYS A 174 -19.59 -11.50 6.18
C LYS A 174 -18.34 -12.14 5.56
N ILE A 175 -17.19 -11.45 5.62
CA ILE A 175 -15.91 -11.89 5.07
C ILE A 175 -15.06 -12.58 6.13
N VAL A 176 -15.01 -11.99 7.33
CA VAL A 176 -14.15 -12.43 8.44
C VAL A 176 -15.00 -12.88 9.62
N PRO A 177 -15.02 -14.17 9.98
CA PRO A 177 -15.71 -14.64 11.18
C PRO A 177 -15.00 -14.17 12.46
N SER A 178 -15.74 -14.15 13.59
CA SER A 178 -15.21 -13.86 14.93
C SER A 178 -14.04 -14.77 15.29
N ILE A 179 -13.09 -14.24 16.06
CA ILE A 179 -11.93 -15.00 16.53
C ILE A 179 -12.29 -15.68 17.86
N ASN A 180 -12.83 -16.89 17.77
CA ASN A 180 -13.17 -17.71 18.93
C ASN A 180 -12.06 -18.70 19.29
N GLN A 181 -11.14 -18.96 18.35
CA GLN A 181 -9.96 -19.81 18.51
C GLN A 181 -8.92 -19.46 17.47
N ASP A 182 -7.66 -19.83 17.71
CA ASP A 182 -6.58 -19.70 16.73
C ASP A 182 -6.90 -20.50 15.47
N ARG A 183 -6.63 -19.89 14.31
CA ARG A 183 -6.84 -20.48 12.98
C ARG A 183 -5.84 -19.94 11.95
N GLN A 184 -6.01 -20.32 10.71
CA GLN A 184 -5.17 -19.83 9.60
C GLN A 184 -5.60 -18.40 9.19
N PHE A 185 -5.20 -17.40 9.97
CA PHE A 185 -5.58 -15.98 9.78
C PHE A 185 -5.20 -15.40 8.43
N HIS A 186 -4.20 -15.98 7.72
CA HIS A 186 -3.85 -15.52 6.40
C HIS A 186 -5.02 -15.55 5.41
N LYS A 187 -5.96 -16.49 5.56
CA LYS A 187 -7.17 -16.56 4.72
C LYS A 187 -8.09 -15.35 4.93
N ASP A 188 -8.25 -14.95 6.19
CA ASP A 188 -9.04 -13.77 6.54
C ASP A 188 -8.38 -12.50 6.02
N ILE A 189 -7.05 -12.40 6.18
CA ILE A 189 -6.26 -11.25 5.71
C ILE A 189 -6.34 -11.10 4.19
N GLU A 190 -6.12 -12.17 3.43
CA GLU A 190 -6.19 -12.11 1.96
C GLU A 190 -7.62 -11.83 1.46
N ALA A 191 -8.65 -12.37 2.12
CA ALA A 191 -10.04 -12.06 1.79
C ALA A 191 -10.37 -10.57 1.97
N VAL A 192 -9.92 -9.96 3.08
CA VAL A 192 -10.08 -8.51 3.30
C VAL A 192 -9.22 -7.70 2.33
N ALA A 193 -7.99 -8.11 2.06
CA ALA A 193 -7.12 -7.43 1.10
C ALA A 193 -7.71 -7.43 -0.30
N GLN A 194 -8.31 -8.53 -0.72
CA GLN A 194 -9.02 -8.62 -2.01
C GLN A 194 -10.27 -7.72 -2.02
N TYR A 195 -11.07 -7.76 -0.95
CA TYR A 195 -12.23 -6.87 -0.82
C TYR A 195 -11.86 -5.39 -0.93
N LEU A 196 -10.77 -4.96 -0.26
CA LEU A 196 -10.27 -3.59 -0.34
C LEU A 196 -9.80 -3.22 -1.75
N LYS A 197 -9.24 -4.17 -2.49
CA LYS A 197 -8.83 -3.98 -3.87
C LYS A 197 -10.04 -3.76 -4.79
N ASP A 198 -11.06 -4.59 -4.65
CA ASP A 198 -12.27 -4.54 -5.48
C ASP A 198 -13.08 -3.27 -5.19
N ASP A 199 -13.26 -2.90 -3.92
CA ASP A 199 -13.95 -1.66 -3.51
C ASP A 199 -13.26 -0.40 -4.07
N ALA A 200 -11.93 -0.39 -4.13
CA ALA A 200 -11.17 0.72 -4.72
C ALA A 200 -11.43 0.87 -6.23
N TYR A 201 -11.57 -0.23 -6.98
CA TYR A 201 -11.90 -0.18 -8.41
C TYR A 201 -13.32 0.32 -8.67
N HIS A 202 -14.26 0.05 -7.76
CA HIS A 202 -15.65 0.52 -7.91
C HIS A 202 -15.84 2.00 -7.57
N ARG A 203 -14.88 2.63 -6.87
CA ARG A 203 -14.93 4.05 -6.46
C ARG A 203 -14.06 4.98 -7.34
N ALA A 204 -13.22 4.44 -8.21
CA ALA A 204 -12.30 5.19 -9.07
C ALA A 204 -12.96 5.66 -10.36
#